data_c875fc6add789c59ab4a90744a3e2805
#
_entry.id   c875fc6add789c59ab4a90744a3e2805
#
_cell.length_a   1.000
_cell.length_b   1.000
_cell.length_c   1.000
_cell.angle_alpha   90.00
_cell.angle_beta   90.00
_cell.angle_gamma   90.00
#
_symmetry.space_group_name_H-M   'P 1'
#
loop_
_entity.id
_entity.type
_entity.pdbx_description
1 polymer ?
#
loop_
_entity_poly.entity_id
_entity_poly.type
_entity_poly.pdbx_seq_one_letter_code
_entity_poly.pdbx_strand_id
1 'polypeptide(L)'
;MSLKKAYSIHAFVGTYNPKLLGIPFLSISALLEVSPENLDRVLMFEPLSLPYMNYAKVYDHLAEQFKYASISKIKSVLPPVVDELAETYALDSDQTLGLFTHLACVIERILSGKYIEKNSGAKELVNALDEDYRTVSKIVKQLEKAFKIIIDDNEIGTLIMILKRI
;
A
#
# COMPACT_ATOMS: atom_id res chain seq x y z
N MET A 1 25.74 -12.59 -24.15
CA MET A 1 25.43 -11.29 -24.78
C MET A 1 24.26 -10.68 -24.02
N SER A 2 24.39 -9.49 -23.45
CA SER A 2 23.29 -8.88 -22.69
C SER A 2 22.22 -8.38 -23.66
N LEU A 3 20.95 -8.69 -23.40
CA LEU A 3 19.79 -8.22 -24.17
C LEU A 3 19.82 -6.70 -24.38
N LYS A 4 20.33 -5.95 -23.41
CA LYS A 4 20.47 -4.48 -23.47
C LYS A 4 21.42 -4.02 -24.59
N LYS A 5 22.37 -4.86 -25.05
CA LYS A 5 23.29 -4.53 -26.17
C LYS A 5 22.67 -4.84 -27.54
N ALA A 6 21.70 -5.74 -27.58
CA ALA A 6 21.06 -6.15 -28.83
C ALA A 6 19.84 -5.29 -29.19
N TYR A 7 19.17 -4.71 -28.17
CA TYR A 7 17.93 -3.96 -28.34
C TYR A 7 17.93 -2.72 -27.46
N SER A 8 17.29 -1.65 -27.91
CA SER A 8 17.01 -0.47 -27.11
C SER A 8 15.80 -0.75 -26.20
N ILE A 9 16.06 -1.33 -25.03
CA ILE A 9 14.99 -1.64 -24.06
C ILE A 9 14.78 -0.41 -23.19
N HIS A 10 13.58 0.18 -23.27
CA HIS A 10 13.21 1.37 -22.51
C HIS A 10 12.56 1.03 -21.15
N ALA A 11 11.79 -0.03 -21.10
CA ALA A 11 11.14 -0.51 -19.88
C ALA A 11 10.86 -2.02 -19.92
N PHE A 12 10.64 -2.62 -18.76
CA PHE A 12 9.99 -3.91 -18.63
C PHE A 12 8.56 -3.71 -18.16
N VAL A 13 7.62 -4.42 -18.80
CA VAL A 13 6.22 -4.48 -18.39
C VAL A 13 5.90 -5.91 -17.98
N GLY A 14 5.28 -6.09 -16.82
CA GLY A 14 4.95 -7.43 -16.34
C GLY A 14 4.26 -7.44 -14.98
N THR A 15 4.03 -8.63 -14.47
CA THR A 15 3.49 -8.86 -13.12
C THR A 15 4.56 -9.00 -12.04
N TYR A 16 5.82 -9.19 -12.45
CA TYR A 16 6.96 -9.38 -11.56
C TYR A 16 8.13 -8.49 -11.99
N ASN A 17 8.68 -7.73 -11.05
CA ASN A 17 9.85 -6.90 -11.30
C ASN A 17 11.14 -7.75 -11.33
N PRO A 18 11.81 -7.87 -12.49
CA PRO A 18 13.03 -8.65 -12.60
C PRO A 18 14.26 -7.99 -11.92
N LYS A 19 14.09 -6.77 -11.33
CA LYS A 19 15.14 -5.98 -10.66
C LYS A 19 16.42 -5.81 -11.50
N LEU A 20 16.26 -5.65 -12.81
CA LEU A 20 17.38 -5.40 -13.72
C LEU A 20 17.86 -3.96 -13.58
N LEU A 21 19.11 -3.80 -13.15
CA LEU A 21 19.72 -2.50 -12.90
C LEU A 21 19.66 -1.57 -14.12
N GLY A 22 19.12 -0.40 -13.92
CA GLY A 22 19.05 0.67 -14.91
C GLY A 22 18.05 0.46 -16.06
N ILE A 23 17.10 -0.48 -15.90
CA ILE A 23 15.94 -0.61 -16.77
C ILE A 23 14.71 -0.55 -15.88
N PRO A 24 13.85 0.44 -16.05
CA PRO A 24 12.65 0.59 -15.26
C PRO A 24 11.67 -0.54 -15.49
N PHE A 25 10.89 -0.83 -14.46
CA PHE A 25 9.81 -1.81 -14.51
C PHE A 25 8.47 -1.08 -14.32
N LEU A 26 7.51 -1.43 -15.16
CA LEU A 26 6.13 -1.00 -15.05
C LEU A 26 5.25 -2.23 -14.85
N SER A 27 4.48 -2.26 -13.76
CA SER A 27 3.52 -3.34 -13.57
C SER A 27 2.37 -3.24 -14.58
N ILE A 28 1.79 -4.37 -14.96
CA ILE A 28 0.63 -4.38 -15.87
C ILE A 28 -0.53 -3.61 -15.26
N SER A 29 -0.73 -3.72 -13.95
CA SER A 29 -1.75 -2.95 -13.24
C SER A 29 -1.53 -1.44 -13.36
N ALA A 30 -0.30 -0.98 -13.12
CA ALA A 30 0.04 0.44 -13.28
C ALA A 30 -0.16 0.92 -14.74
N LEU A 31 0.21 0.10 -15.73
CA LEU A 31 0.01 0.44 -17.13
C LEU A 31 -1.48 0.56 -17.51
N LEU A 32 -2.34 -0.29 -16.96
CA LEU A 32 -3.79 -0.27 -17.22
C LEU A 32 -4.50 0.92 -16.55
N GLU A 33 -3.89 1.52 -15.54
CA GLU A 33 -4.45 2.65 -14.80
C GLU A 33 -3.94 4.01 -15.27
N VAL A 34 -2.89 4.01 -16.10
CA VAL A 34 -2.34 5.25 -16.66
C VAL A 34 -3.25 5.78 -17.76
N SER A 35 -3.66 7.04 -17.63
CA SER A 35 -4.37 7.71 -18.72
C SER A 35 -3.45 7.89 -19.93
N PRO A 36 -3.97 7.91 -21.16
CA PRO A 36 -3.16 8.09 -22.38
C PRO A 36 -2.23 9.31 -22.31
N GLU A 37 -2.68 10.39 -21.68
CA GLU A 37 -1.93 11.65 -21.57
C GLU A 37 -0.70 11.51 -20.64
N ASN A 38 -0.75 10.57 -19.70
CA ASN A 38 0.34 10.33 -18.76
C ASN A 38 1.25 9.17 -19.17
N LEU A 39 0.91 8.44 -20.24
CA LEU A 39 1.67 7.28 -20.70
C LEU A 39 3.11 7.65 -21.06
N ASP A 40 3.30 8.76 -21.77
CA ASP A 40 4.64 9.24 -22.16
C ASP A 40 5.49 9.59 -20.94
N ARG A 41 4.89 10.18 -19.89
CA ARG A 41 5.60 10.50 -18.64
C ARG A 41 6.02 9.23 -17.90
N VAL A 42 5.16 8.22 -17.86
CA VAL A 42 5.46 6.91 -17.30
C VAL A 42 6.58 6.22 -18.06
N LEU A 43 6.54 6.28 -19.39
CA LEU A 43 7.58 5.70 -20.25
C LEU A 43 8.90 6.49 -20.22
N MET A 44 8.85 7.78 -19.92
CA MET A 44 10.04 8.63 -19.73
C MET A 44 10.59 8.60 -18.31
N PHE A 45 10.01 7.74 -17.44
CA PHE A 45 10.48 7.50 -16.06
C PHE A 45 10.48 8.72 -15.15
N GLU A 46 9.57 9.64 -15.39
CA GLU A 46 9.22 10.56 -14.32
C GLU A 46 8.62 9.73 -13.19
N PRO A 47 9.15 9.85 -11.94
CA PRO A 47 8.57 9.13 -10.83
C PRO A 47 7.08 9.48 -10.78
N LEU A 48 6.23 8.46 -10.92
CA LEU A 48 4.82 8.60 -10.63
C LEU A 48 4.74 8.95 -9.15
N SER A 49 4.52 10.20 -8.86
CA SER A 49 4.17 10.59 -7.49
C SER A 49 2.83 9.95 -7.13
N LEU A 50 2.69 9.56 -5.88
CA LEU A 50 1.47 8.94 -5.32
C LEU A 50 0.12 9.56 -5.78
N PRO A 51 0.02 10.87 -6.11
CA PRO A 51 -1.21 11.46 -6.64
C PRO A 51 -1.72 10.87 -7.95
N TYR A 52 -0.92 10.09 -8.68
CA TYR A 52 -1.34 9.43 -9.92
C TYR A 52 -1.87 8.01 -9.75
N MET A 53 -1.85 7.46 -8.54
CA MET A 53 -2.53 6.20 -8.28
C MET A 53 -4.03 6.42 -8.37
N ASN A 54 -4.62 5.87 -9.43
CA ASN A 54 -6.06 5.91 -9.60
C ASN A 54 -6.72 4.86 -8.71
N TYR A 55 -7.00 5.22 -7.48
CA TYR A 55 -7.74 4.37 -6.54
C TYR A 55 -9.21 4.13 -6.94
N ALA A 56 -9.71 4.71 -8.05
CA ALA A 56 -11.13 4.63 -8.41
C ALA A 56 -11.64 3.20 -8.46
N LYS A 57 -10.93 2.30 -9.16
CA LYS A 57 -11.31 0.87 -9.25
C LYS A 57 -11.25 0.17 -7.90
N VAL A 58 -10.27 0.53 -7.06
CA VAL A 58 -10.16 -0.01 -5.70
C VAL A 58 -11.36 0.40 -4.88
N TYR A 59 -11.75 1.66 -4.94
CA TYR A 59 -12.94 2.13 -4.21
C TYR A 59 -14.23 1.49 -4.68
N ASP A 60 -14.39 1.25 -5.99
CA ASP A 60 -15.55 0.56 -6.53
C ASP A 60 -15.62 -0.88 -5.99
N HIS A 61 -14.49 -1.59 -6.03
CA HIS A 61 -14.39 -2.94 -5.48
C HIS A 61 -14.66 -3.00 -3.96
N LEU A 62 -14.08 -2.06 -3.20
CA LEU A 62 -14.35 -1.95 -1.76
C LEU A 62 -15.83 -1.64 -1.49
N ALA A 63 -16.45 -0.78 -2.31
CA ALA A 63 -17.85 -0.43 -2.16
C ALA A 63 -18.80 -1.63 -2.35
N GLU A 64 -18.44 -2.59 -3.20
CA GLU A 64 -19.21 -3.83 -3.40
C GLU A 64 -19.10 -4.79 -2.22
N GLN A 65 -17.97 -4.77 -1.51
CA GLN A 65 -17.66 -5.75 -0.46
C GLN A 65 -17.92 -5.23 0.97
N PHE A 66 -17.75 -3.93 1.19
CA PHE A 66 -17.83 -3.34 2.52
C PHE A 66 -19.25 -3.02 2.92
N LYS A 67 -19.58 -3.40 4.17
CA LYS A 67 -20.93 -3.21 4.76
C LYS A 67 -20.92 -2.27 5.95
N TYR A 68 -19.78 -2.13 6.61
CA TYR A 68 -19.64 -1.40 7.86
C TYR A 68 -18.82 -0.12 7.70
N ALA A 69 -17.80 -0.12 6.86
CA ALA A 69 -16.97 1.04 6.60
C ALA A 69 -17.56 1.92 5.49
N SER A 70 -17.71 3.21 5.76
CA SER A 70 -18.13 4.18 4.75
C SER A 70 -17.02 4.45 3.74
N ILE A 71 -17.27 4.16 2.47
CA ILE A 71 -16.32 4.39 1.37
C ILE A 71 -15.95 5.88 1.24
N SER A 72 -16.92 6.79 1.43
CA SER A 72 -16.63 8.23 1.39
C SER A 72 -15.64 8.64 2.49
N LYS A 73 -15.73 8.00 3.65
CA LYS A 73 -14.82 8.24 4.76
C LYS A 73 -13.45 7.61 4.53
N ILE A 74 -13.40 6.40 3.94
CA ILE A 74 -12.15 5.80 3.50
C ILE A 74 -11.44 6.71 2.50
N LYS A 75 -12.15 7.22 1.48
CA LYS A 75 -11.61 8.14 0.48
C LYS A 75 -10.98 9.41 1.09
N SER A 76 -11.53 9.91 2.19
CA SER A 76 -11.05 11.16 2.79
C SER A 76 -9.94 10.96 3.83
N VAL A 77 -9.91 9.82 4.52
CA VAL A 77 -9.04 9.63 5.70
C VAL A 77 -7.88 8.69 5.42
N LEU A 78 -8.09 7.64 4.62
CA LEU A 78 -7.08 6.61 4.44
C LEU A 78 -5.88 7.03 3.59
N PRO A 79 -6.04 7.75 2.44
CA PRO A 79 -4.92 8.13 1.59
C PRO A 79 -3.79 8.85 2.34
N PRO A 80 -4.03 9.93 3.10
CA PRO A 80 -2.94 10.65 3.77
C PRO A 80 -2.18 9.78 4.79
N VAL A 81 -2.84 8.82 5.42
CA VAL A 81 -2.19 7.88 6.35
C VAL A 81 -1.30 6.88 5.60
N VAL A 82 -1.79 6.39 4.47
CA VAL A 82 -1.01 5.49 3.59
C VAL A 82 0.19 6.21 3.01
N ASP A 83 0.01 7.46 2.56
CA ASP A 83 1.09 8.28 2.01
C ASP A 83 2.20 8.51 3.05
N GLU A 84 1.84 8.87 4.30
CA GLU A 84 2.78 9.05 5.39
C GLU A 84 3.57 7.76 5.70
N LEU A 85 2.90 6.61 5.73
CA LEU A 85 3.56 5.30 5.90
C LEU A 85 4.45 4.95 4.71
N ALA A 86 3.97 5.19 3.48
CA ALA A 86 4.71 4.89 2.26
C ALA A 86 6.01 5.72 2.16
N GLU A 87 5.96 6.99 2.51
CA GLU A 87 7.14 7.86 2.59
C GLU A 87 8.10 7.40 3.69
N THR A 88 7.58 7.10 4.89
CA THR A 88 8.39 6.67 6.04
C THR A 88 9.17 5.40 5.76
N TYR A 89 8.57 4.45 5.05
CA TYR A 89 9.15 3.13 4.78
C TYR A 89 9.63 2.95 3.33
N ALA A 90 9.66 4.01 2.54
CA ALA A 90 10.09 4.02 1.13
C ALA A 90 9.41 2.91 0.30
N LEU A 91 8.08 2.84 0.38
CA LEU A 91 7.30 1.85 -0.36
C LEU A 91 7.19 2.24 -1.83
N ASP A 92 7.20 1.23 -2.71
CA ASP A 92 6.84 1.41 -4.11
C ASP A 92 5.31 1.47 -4.31
N SER A 93 4.86 1.73 -5.54
CA SER A 93 3.45 1.89 -5.87
C SER A 93 2.61 0.64 -5.57
N ASP A 94 3.12 -0.56 -5.89
CA ASP A 94 2.39 -1.82 -5.66
C ASP A 94 2.26 -2.10 -4.17
N GLN A 95 3.30 -1.82 -3.40
CA GLN A 95 3.30 -1.95 -1.94
C GLN A 95 2.35 -0.95 -1.29
N THR A 96 2.35 0.28 -1.77
CA THR A 96 1.44 1.33 -1.29
C THR A 96 -0.01 0.95 -1.55
N LEU A 97 -0.32 0.40 -2.73
CA LEU A 97 -1.65 -0.11 -3.04
C LEU A 97 -2.04 -1.30 -2.15
N GLY A 98 -1.10 -2.22 -1.94
CA GLY A 98 -1.29 -3.35 -1.02
C GLY A 98 -1.57 -2.89 0.41
N LEU A 99 -0.79 -1.93 0.91
CA LEU A 99 -0.98 -1.31 2.22
C LEU A 99 -2.34 -0.61 2.32
N PHE A 100 -2.72 0.16 1.31
CA PHE A 100 -4.03 0.82 1.25
C PHE A 100 -5.17 -0.20 1.35
N THR A 101 -5.12 -1.24 0.55
CA THR A 101 -6.14 -2.29 0.53
C THR A 101 -6.20 -3.03 1.87
N HIS A 102 -5.03 -3.36 2.44
CA HIS A 102 -4.94 -4.01 3.74
C HIS A 102 -5.57 -3.17 4.86
N LEU A 103 -5.20 -1.90 4.97
CA LEU A 103 -5.76 -0.98 5.97
C LEU A 103 -7.27 -0.77 5.80
N ALA A 104 -7.76 -0.68 4.57
CA ALA A 104 -9.20 -0.61 4.31
C ALA A 104 -9.92 -1.87 4.83
N CYS A 105 -9.37 -3.07 4.58
CA CYS A 105 -9.91 -4.33 5.08
C CYS A 105 -9.82 -4.44 6.61
N VAL A 106 -8.75 -3.94 7.24
CA VAL A 106 -8.63 -3.85 8.71
C VAL A 106 -9.76 -3.03 9.30
N ILE A 107 -10.02 -1.85 8.73
CA ILE A 107 -11.11 -0.96 9.18
C ILE A 107 -12.48 -1.67 9.08
N GLU A 108 -12.79 -2.29 7.93
CA GLU A 108 -14.05 -3.03 7.74
C GLU A 108 -14.18 -4.18 8.73
N ARG A 109 -13.11 -4.95 8.94
CA ARG A 109 -13.07 -6.09 9.85
C ARG A 109 -13.34 -5.66 11.28
N ILE A 110 -12.66 -4.63 11.78
CA ILE A 110 -12.84 -4.13 13.15
C ILE A 110 -14.25 -3.57 13.33
N LEU A 111 -14.77 -2.79 12.38
CA LEU A 111 -16.12 -2.26 12.43
C LEU A 111 -17.20 -3.37 12.40
N SER A 112 -16.90 -4.51 11.78
CA SER A 112 -17.80 -5.68 11.79
C SER A 112 -17.71 -6.50 13.08
N GLY A 113 -16.87 -6.09 14.04
CA GLY A 113 -16.65 -6.81 15.31
C GLY A 113 -15.79 -8.06 15.17
N LYS A 114 -15.09 -8.23 14.05
CA LYS A 114 -14.19 -9.36 13.81
C LYS A 114 -12.75 -8.93 14.09
N TYR A 115 -12.09 -9.64 14.98
CA TYR A 115 -10.68 -9.43 15.31
C TYR A 115 -9.85 -10.61 14.79
N ILE A 116 -8.58 -10.35 14.47
CA ILE A 116 -7.64 -11.44 14.16
C ILE A 116 -7.39 -12.25 15.45
N GLU A 117 -7.34 -13.58 15.33
CA GLU A 117 -6.90 -14.43 16.44
C GLU A 117 -5.49 -13.98 16.89
N LYS A 118 -5.30 -13.94 18.21
CA LYS A 118 -4.05 -13.48 18.82
C LYS A 118 -2.88 -14.31 18.30
N ASN A 119 -2.03 -13.69 17.52
CA ASN A 119 -0.78 -14.27 17.07
C ASN A 119 0.30 -13.99 18.12
N SER A 120 0.83 -15.04 18.77
CA SER A 120 1.93 -14.91 19.75
C SER A 120 3.17 -14.23 19.15
N GLY A 121 3.45 -14.46 17.86
CA GLY A 121 4.57 -13.83 17.14
C GLY A 121 4.44 -12.33 16.99
N ALA A 122 3.22 -11.78 16.93
CA ALA A 122 3.03 -10.32 16.83
C ALA A 122 3.53 -9.58 18.07
N LYS A 123 3.33 -10.14 19.28
CA LYS A 123 3.85 -9.53 20.52
C LYS A 123 5.37 -9.56 20.62
N GLU A 124 5.99 -10.65 20.18
CA GLU A 124 7.45 -10.76 20.15
C GLU A 124 8.03 -9.76 19.14
N LEU A 125 7.38 -9.61 18.00
CA LEU A 125 7.78 -8.65 16.97
C LEU A 125 7.64 -7.21 17.45
N VAL A 126 6.54 -6.86 18.12
CA VAL A 126 6.31 -5.53 18.71
C VAL A 126 7.41 -5.18 19.71
N ASN A 127 7.84 -6.12 20.54
CA ASN A 127 8.92 -5.91 21.50
C ASN A 127 10.29 -5.78 20.82
N ALA A 128 10.52 -6.51 19.72
CA ALA A 128 11.77 -6.48 18.98
C ALA A 128 11.93 -5.22 18.10
N LEU A 129 10.82 -4.61 17.69
CA LEU A 129 10.76 -3.47 16.76
C LEU A 129 10.04 -2.27 17.40
N ASP A 130 10.44 -1.91 18.62
CA ASP A 130 9.78 -0.86 19.42
C ASP A 130 9.71 0.50 18.72
N GLU A 131 10.72 0.89 17.94
CA GLU A 131 10.72 2.14 17.19
C GLU A 131 9.69 2.12 16.06
N ASP A 132 9.63 1.04 15.29
CA ASP A 132 8.63 0.86 14.24
C ASP A 132 7.23 0.82 14.83
N TYR A 133 7.05 0.12 15.96
CA TYR A 133 5.78 0.05 16.67
C TYR A 133 5.28 1.44 17.07
N ARG A 134 6.14 2.27 17.66
CA ARG A 134 5.78 3.66 18.04
C ARG A 134 5.45 4.50 16.83
N THR A 135 6.21 4.38 15.75
CA THR A 135 6.01 5.13 14.51
C THR A 135 4.69 4.76 13.87
N VAL A 136 4.46 3.47 13.61
CA VAL A 136 3.21 2.99 12.99
C VAL A 136 2.00 3.31 13.86
N SER A 137 2.07 3.05 15.17
CA SER A 137 0.98 3.33 16.10
C SER A 137 0.61 4.82 16.12
N LYS A 138 1.60 5.72 16.03
CA LYS A 138 1.37 7.17 15.97
C LYS A 138 0.61 7.55 14.69
N ILE A 139 1.03 7.01 13.55
CA ILE A 139 0.45 7.35 12.24
C ILE A 139 -0.99 6.81 12.14
N VAL A 140 -1.23 5.56 12.52
CA VAL A 140 -2.57 4.95 12.41
C VAL A 140 -3.59 5.49 13.42
N LYS A 141 -3.17 6.23 14.43
CA LYS A 141 -4.09 6.94 15.37
C LYS A 141 -5.07 7.86 14.67
N GLN A 142 -4.71 8.36 13.51
CA GLN A 142 -5.63 9.16 12.69
C GLN A 142 -6.83 8.32 12.24
N LEU A 143 -6.60 7.05 11.86
CA LEU A 143 -7.66 6.09 11.50
C LEU A 143 -8.52 5.73 12.72
N GLU A 144 -7.88 5.41 13.85
CA GLU A 144 -8.60 5.09 15.10
C GLU A 144 -9.56 6.19 15.49
N LYS A 145 -9.08 7.44 15.49
CA LYS A 145 -9.90 8.61 15.81
C LYS A 145 -11.04 8.81 14.80
N ALA A 146 -10.72 8.69 13.53
CA ALA A 146 -11.70 8.93 12.47
C ALA A 146 -12.81 7.85 12.48
N PHE A 147 -12.46 6.58 12.56
CA PHE A 147 -13.41 5.47 12.48
C PHE A 147 -13.95 5.04 13.84
N LYS A 148 -13.44 5.62 14.96
CA LYS A 148 -13.78 5.22 16.34
C LYS A 148 -13.53 3.75 16.62
N ILE A 149 -12.39 3.25 16.16
CA ILE A 149 -11.91 1.88 16.31
C ILE A 149 -10.63 1.86 17.14
N ILE A 150 -10.21 0.67 17.55
CA ILE A 150 -8.90 0.40 18.14
C ILE A 150 -8.19 -0.59 17.22
N ILE A 151 -7.02 -0.21 16.73
CA ILE A 151 -6.13 -1.08 15.97
C ILE A 151 -5.19 -1.72 16.99
N ASP A 152 -5.36 -3.01 17.24
CA ASP A 152 -4.64 -3.71 18.30
C ASP A 152 -3.19 -4.06 17.93
N ASP A 153 -2.42 -4.55 18.90
CA ASP A 153 -1.00 -4.89 18.70
C ASP A 153 -0.78 -5.95 17.61
N ASN A 154 -1.75 -6.85 17.36
CA ASN A 154 -1.63 -7.84 16.30
C ASN A 154 -1.73 -7.20 14.92
N GLU A 155 -2.64 -6.23 14.77
CA GLU A 155 -2.77 -5.47 13.53
C GLU A 155 -1.54 -4.58 13.30
N ILE A 156 -1.04 -3.91 14.34
CA ILE A 156 0.20 -3.12 14.26
C ILE A 156 1.39 -4.00 13.89
N GLY A 157 1.53 -5.17 14.52
CA GLY A 157 2.58 -6.13 14.19
C GLY A 157 2.49 -6.60 12.72
N THR A 158 1.29 -6.88 12.24
CA THR A 158 1.06 -7.26 10.84
C THR A 158 1.42 -6.12 9.88
N LEU A 159 1.06 -4.88 10.21
CA LEU A 159 1.44 -3.71 9.43
C LEU A 159 2.97 -3.56 9.34
N ILE A 160 3.67 -3.71 10.46
CA ILE A 160 5.14 -3.65 10.50
C ILE A 160 5.76 -4.73 9.60
N MET A 161 5.22 -5.96 9.61
CA MET A 161 5.69 -7.03 8.73
C MET A 161 5.53 -6.64 7.25
N ILE A 162 4.39 -6.08 6.87
CA ILE A 162 4.13 -5.61 5.50
C ILE A 162 5.10 -4.49 5.12
N LEU A 163 5.27 -3.50 5.99
CA LEU A 163 6.13 -2.33 5.77
C LEU A 163 7.60 -2.69 5.64
N LYS A 164 8.09 -3.64 6.44
CA LYS A 164 9.50 -4.08 6.46
C LYS A 164 9.76 -5.30 5.59
N ARG A 165 8.74 -5.94 5.03
CA ARG A 165 8.86 -7.14 4.15
C ARG A 165 9.49 -8.35 4.85
N ILE A 166 9.09 -8.60 6.07
CA ILE A 166 9.56 -9.72 6.91
C ILE A 166 8.43 -10.68 7.26
#